data_f7e7f0dd18bbd6d26bd629298fb912eb
#
_entry.id   f7e7f0dd18bbd6d26bd629298fb912eb
#
_cell.length_a   1.000
_cell.length_b   1.000
_cell.length_c   1.000
_cell.angle_alpha   90.00
_cell.angle_beta   90.00
_cell.angle_gamma   90.00
#
_symmetry.space_group_name_H-M   'P 1'
#
loop_
_entity.id
_entity.type
_entity.pdbx_description
1 polymer ?
#
loop_
_entity_poly.entity_id
_entity_poly.type
_entity_poly.pdbx_seq_one_letter_code
_entity_poly.pdbx_strand_id
1 'polypeptide(L)'
;STNLGIALNSIKEEEKDNLAGVILFTDGQITHGLDPVQTSSEIHVPIHIIGVGENTPLVDVAIKSIDVPTVAIKGEDVEATVVVVATGIIANEGINITLSKKKKIIGSRFIKIQGDGVQSDVHFQFKPDDLGEITYQAQVSSLENEINVQNNRQSFHLTILKNRYRVALLTGAPNYNTSVIKMMMNNQPRVKIDHFIFINDSFQPAIKNFWETSYDLIVLDNYPIQSISSQWQRFFAKKIVAQKTALAWIIGPSVDPLSAKSFFPFFHLKWLETKVDDEKYYQWSFNERILNYPIFPQNEVPLNSIDQTELPPLKPGLQVSSTKKMIQSLADLIPSQQIPVLLIGEVESLRTVVWTTPDFYTLYYKLTGTRRSEMFAGIWNGIFGWLMRTTGDNDMYFRLDKDLYQQGELIKVMGNKIGQASPASHAAITLQHDGNTINSTELRYNPTFQRWEGQLWASKPGTYDYE
;
A
#
# COMPACT_ATOMS: atom_id res chain seq x y z
N SER A 1 -39.96 -11.36 -4.29
CA SER A 1 -39.09 -10.23 -4.56
C SER A 1 -39.89 -9.18 -5.32
N THR A 2 -39.90 -7.95 -4.81
CA THR A 2 -40.66 -6.84 -5.37
C THR A 2 -39.75 -5.90 -6.12
N ASN A 3 -40.03 -5.64 -7.40
CA ASN A 3 -39.31 -4.72 -8.27
C ASN A 3 -40.27 -3.69 -8.85
N LEU A 4 -40.53 -2.64 -8.09
CA LEU A 4 -41.43 -1.56 -8.48
C LEU A 4 -40.92 -0.75 -9.67
N GLY A 5 -39.60 -0.54 -9.76
CA GLY A 5 -39.00 0.21 -10.85
C GLY A 5 -39.18 -0.46 -12.21
N ILE A 6 -39.01 -1.79 -12.31
CA ILE A 6 -39.29 -2.51 -13.55
C ILE A 6 -40.80 -2.46 -13.91
N ALA A 7 -41.70 -2.63 -12.92
CA ALA A 7 -43.13 -2.54 -13.17
C ALA A 7 -43.52 -1.18 -13.71
N LEU A 8 -42.99 -0.08 -13.17
CA LEU A 8 -43.23 1.26 -13.66
C LEU A 8 -42.64 1.49 -15.06
N ASN A 9 -41.45 0.94 -15.32
CA ASN A 9 -40.82 1.03 -16.63
C ASN A 9 -41.60 0.28 -17.72
N SER A 10 -42.13 -0.92 -17.38
CA SER A 10 -43.00 -1.70 -18.33
C SER A 10 -44.25 -0.93 -18.70
N ILE A 11 -44.93 -0.30 -17.72
CA ILE A 11 -46.13 0.53 -18.00
C ILE A 11 -45.76 1.70 -18.91
N LYS A 12 -44.63 2.34 -18.71
CA LYS A 12 -44.14 3.44 -19.55
C LYS A 12 -43.91 2.98 -21.00
N GLU A 13 -43.34 1.80 -21.20
CA GLU A 13 -43.04 1.27 -22.54
C GLU A 13 -44.23 0.76 -23.30
N GLU A 14 -45.15 0.10 -22.60
CA GLU A 14 -46.34 -0.58 -23.23
C GLU A 14 -47.49 0.39 -23.55
N GLU A 15 -47.68 1.44 -22.73
CA GLU A 15 -48.89 2.29 -22.77
C GLU A 15 -48.60 3.76 -23.04
N LYS A 16 -47.57 4.07 -23.81
CA LYS A 16 -47.03 5.43 -24.04
C LYS A 16 -48.06 6.52 -24.36
N ASP A 17 -49.13 6.17 -25.14
CA ASP A 17 -50.07 7.15 -25.69
C ASP A 17 -51.48 7.10 -25.06
N ASN A 18 -51.77 6.09 -24.24
CA ASN A 18 -53.12 5.85 -23.69
C ASN A 18 -53.16 5.91 -22.16
N LEU A 19 -52.08 6.18 -21.50
CA LEU A 19 -51.98 6.20 -20.05
C LEU A 19 -52.57 7.49 -19.46
N ALA A 20 -53.68 7.41 -18.72
CA ALA A 20 -54.31 8.53 -18.05
C ALA A 20 -53.80 8.73 -16.59
N GLY A 21 -53.33 7.66 -15.97
CA GLY A 21 -52.82 7.64 -14.62
C GLY A 21 -52.45 6.22 -14.17
N VAL A 22 -51.67 6.11 -13.11
CA VAL A 22 -51.27 4.82 -12.51
C VAL A 22 -51.80 4.76 -11.08
N ILE A 23 -52.38 3.66 -10.67
CA ILE A 23 -52.72 3.36 -9.29
C ILE A 23 -51.83 2.20 -8.85
N LEU A 24 -50.96 2.45 -7.89
CA LEU A 24 -50.00 1.51 -7.37
C LEU A 24 -50.43 1.04 -5.97
N PHE A 25 -50.70 -0.26 -5.83
CA PHE A 25 -50.90 -0.89 -4.54
C PHE A 25 -49.62 -1.54 -4.10
N THR A 26 -49.04 -1.09 -2.99
CA THR A 26 -47.72 -1.58 -2.54
C THR A 26 -47.58 -1.47 -1.02
N ASP A 27 -46.82 -2.39 -0.43
CA ASP A 27 -46.38 -2.33 0.94
C ASP A 27 -45.13 -1.43 1.13
N GLY A 28 -44.63 -0.83 0.02
CA GLY A 28 -43.45 0.01 0.01
C GLY A 28 -42.12 -0.75 0.08
N GLN A 29 -42.12 -2.08 0.20
CA GLN A 29 -40.88 -2.87 0.28
C GLN A 29 -40.33 -3.14 -1.13
N ILE A 30 -39.17 -2.53 -1.41
CA ILE A 30 -38.41 -2.73 -2.65
C ILE A 30 -37.25 -3.65 -2.32
N THR A 31 -37.23 -4.85 -2.89
CA THR A 31 -36.21 -5.84 -2.58
C THR A 31 -35.09 -5.91 -3.62
N HIS A 32 -35.31 -5.39 -4.83
CA HIS A 32 -34.32 -5.30 -5.90
C HIS A 32 -34.86 -4.49 -7.09
N GLY A 33 -33.96 -4.12 -8.01
CA GLY A 33 -34.33 -3.54 -9.32
C GLY A 33 -34.05 -2.05 -9.42
N LEU A 34 -34.68 -1.40 -10.42
CA LEU A 34 -34.51 0.03 -10.69
C LEU A 34 -35.15 0.87 -9.57
N ASP A 35 -34.56 2.02 -9.30
CA ASP A 35 -35.12 2.99 -8.36
C ASP A 35 -36.49 3.47 -8.87
N PRO A 36 -37.60 3.18 -8.14
CA PRO A 36 -38.94 3.55 -8.57
C PRO A 36 -39.15 5.06 -8.53
N VAL A 37 -38.42 5.83 -7.70
CA VAL A 37 -38.53 7.27 -7.66
C VAL A 37 -37.97 7.87 -8.95
N GLN A 38 -36.80 7.39 -9.36
CA GLN A 38 -36.21 7.82 -10.64
C GLN A 38 -37.10 7.41 -11.82
N THR A 39 -37.58 6.14 -11.85
CA THR A 39 -38.42 5.65 -12.95
C THR A 39 -39.75 6.40 -13.00
N SER A 40 -40.34 6.76 -11.84
CA SER A 40 -41.58 7.51 -11.78
C SER A 40 -41.48 8.93 -12.33
N SER A 41 -40.29 9.56 -12.20
CA SER A 41 -40.04 10.91 -12.75
C SER A 41 -40.11 10.96 -14.27
N GLU A 42 -39.98 9.82 -14.92
CA GLU A 42 -40.05 9.69 -16.38
C GLU A 42 -41.50 9.37 -16.87
N ILE A 43 -42.44 9.17 -15.96
CA ILE A 43 -43.85 8.94 -16.25
C ILE A 43 -44.59 10.27 -16.12
N HIS A 44 -45.16 10.76 -17.22
CA HIS A 44 -45.79 12.09 -17.29
C HIS A 44 -47.28 12.12 -16.91
N VAL A 45 -47.78 11.09 -16.23
CA VAL A 45 -49.16 11.00 -15.71
C VAL A 45 -49.17 10.84 -14.19
N PRO A 46 -50.26 11.19 -13.52
CA PRO A 46 -50.37 11.04 -12.08
C PRO A 46 -50.20 9.59 -11.63
N ILE A 47 -49.37 9.39 -10.60
CA ILE A 47 -49.22 8.11 -9.93
C ILE A 47 -49.83 8.22 -8.53
N HIS A 48 -50.88 7.47 -8.29
CA HIS A 48 -51.56 7.39 -6.98
C HIS A 48 -51.08 6.12 -6.27
N ILE A 49 -50.49 6.30 -5.08
CA ILE A 49 -49.96 5.20 -4.27
C ILE A 49 -50.98 4.87 -3.16
N ILE A 50 -51.40 3.62 -3.10
CA ILE A 50 -52.24 3.07 -2.04
C ILE A 50 -51.38 2.09 -1.23
N GLY A 51 -51.01 2.49 -0.01
CA GLY A 51 -50.28 1.62 0.91
C GLY A 51 -51.17 0.45 1.36
N VAL A 52 -50.63 -0.76 1.25
CA VAL A 52 -51.32 -1.99 1.72
C VAL A 52 -50.40 -2.67 2.75
N GLY A 53 -50.99 -3.19 3.82
CA GLY A 53 -50.27 -3.84 4.92
C GLY A 53 -50.67 -3.31 6.29
N GLU A 54 -50.11 -3.88 7.33
CA GLU A 54 -50.30 -3.40 8.70
C GLU A 54 -49.43 -2.18 8.95
N ASN A 55 -50.00 -1.15 9.56
CA ASN A 55 -49.27 0.06 9.93
C ASN A 55 -48.54 -0.13 11.29
N THR A 56 -47.75 -1.21 11.37
CA THR A 56 -46.87 -1.40 12.54
C THR A 56 -45.63 -0.58 12.36
N PRO A 57 -45.15 0.19 13.36
CA PRO A 57 -43.89 0.89 13.28
C PRO A 57 -42.79 -0.14 13.01
N LEU A 58 -42.11 0.02 11.89
CA LEU A 58 -40.98 -0.83 11.54
C LEU A 58 -39.79 -0.38 12.37
N VAL A 59 -39.45 -1.16 13.39
CA VAL A 59 -38.26 -0.87 14.23
C VAL A 59 -37.02 -1.39 13.53
N ASP A 60 -36.06 -0.51 13.31
CA ASP A 60 -34.76 -0.85 12.70
C ASP A 60 -33.64 0.02 13.26
N VAL A 61 -32.47 -0.55 13.52
CA VAL A 61 -31.26 0.14 13.88
C VAL A 61 -30.15 -0.27 12.90
N ALA A 62 -29.57 0.69 12.23
CA ALA A 62 -28.59 0.41 11.19
C ALA A 62 -27.29 1.21 11.40
N ILE A 63 -26.19 0.61 11.02
CA ILE A 63 -24.94 1.35 10.79
C ILE A 63 -25.05 2.00 9.41
N LYS A 64 -25.16 3.33 9.37
CA LYS A 64 -25.27 4.08 8.11
C LYS A 64 -23.93 4.21 7.40
N SER A 65 -22.87 4.51 8.16
CA SER A 65 -21.53 4.66 7.64
C SER A 65 -20.48 4.54 8.74
N ILE A 66 -19.25 4.24 8.35
CA ILE A 66 -18.08 4.26 9.23
C ILE A 66 -17.04 5.19 8.62
N ASP A 67 -16.72 6.25 9.33
CA ASP A 67 -15.67 7.18 8.96
C ASP A 67 -14.39 6.86 9.76
N VAL A 68 -13.33 6.47 9.04
CA VAL A 68 -12.04 6.10 9.58
C VAL A 68 -10.98 6.33 8.49
N PRO A 69 -9.72 6.67 8.82
CA PRO A 69 -8.65 6.73 7.83
C PRO A 69 -8.49 5.42 7.05
N THR A 70 -8.02 5.49 5.81
CA THR A 70 -7.73 4.29 4.99
C THR A 70 -6.42 3.62 5.40
N VAL A 71 -5.54 4.40 6.03
CA VAL A 71 -4.21 3.98 6.47
C VAL A 71 -3.89 4.52 7.85
N ALA A 72 -3.18 3.75 8.66
CA ALA A 72 -2.73 4.14 9.99
C ALA A 72 -1.31 3.63 10.27
N ILE A 73 -0.68 4.20 11.27
CA ILE A 73 0.64 3.78 11.74
C ILE A 73 0.48 2.93 12.99
N LYS A 74 1.19 1.80 13.03
CA LYS A 74 1.17 0.89 14.19
C LYS A 74 1.53 1.62 15.47
N GLY A 75 0.64 1.53 16.47
CA GLY A 75 0.83 2.11 17.81
C GLY A 75 0.45 3.58 17.94
N GLU A 76 0.03 4.24 16.85
CA GLU A 76 -0.54 5.59 16.89
C GLU A 76 -2.06 5.51 17.09
N ASP A 77 -2.65 6.59 17.61
CA ASP A 77 -4.09 6.66 17.83
C ASP A 77 -4.83 6.80 16.51
N VAL A 78 -5.85 5.97 16.33
CA VAL A 78 -6.79 6.00 15.20
C VAL A 78 -8.17 6.34 15.74
N GLU A 79 -8.81 7.32 15.13
CA GLU A 79 -10.19 7.66 15.39
C GLU A 79 -11.10 7.04 14.34
N ALA A 80 -12.20 6.41 14.79
CA ALA A 80 -13.25 5.90 13.93
C ALA A 80 -14.60 6.42 14.42
N THR A 81 -15.39 6.99 13.51
CA THR A 81 -16.74 7.46 13.80
C THR A 81 -17.74 6.53 13.14
N VAL A 82 -18.55 5.87 13.95
CA VAL A 82 -19.66 5.02 13.51
C VAL A 82 -20.95 5.83 13.54
N VAL A 83 -21.55 6.04 12.38
CA VAL A 83 -22.83 6.74 12.25
C VAL A 83 -23.95 5.72 12.31
N VAL A 84 -24.79 5.81 13.34
CA VAL A 84 -25.94 4.94 13.57
C VAL A 84 -27.23 5.70 13.31
N VAL A 85 -28.18 5.06 12.65
CA VAL A 85 -29.53 5.58 12.46
C VAL A 85 -30.52 4.59 13.04
N ALA A 86 -31.57 5.11 13.68
CA ALA A 86 -32.65 4.31 14.22
C ALA A 86 -33.99 4.78 13.65
N THR A 87 -34.82 3.86 13.22
CA THR A 87 -36.12 4.12 12.60
C THR A 87 -37.24 3.43 13.39
N GLY A 88 -38.40 4.04 13.50
CA GLY A 88 -39.55 3.48 14.20
C GLY A 88 -39.39 3.37 15.71
N ILE A 89 -38.44 4.06 16.31
CA ILE A 89 -38.07 3.92 17.71
C ILE A 89 -38.45 5.20 18.49
N ILE A 90 -39.07 4.98 19.63
CA ILE A 90 -39.37 6.05 20.59
C ILE A 90 -38.06 6.48 21.29
N ALA A 91 -37.86 7.79 21.47
CA ALA A 91 -36.69 8.33 22.13
C ALA A 91 -36.44 7.70 23.52
N ASN A 92 -35.15 7.55 23.88
CA ASN A 92 -34.60 6.99 25.13
C ASN A 92 -34.32 5.49 25.17
N GLU A 93 -34.53 4.72 24.12
CA GLU A 93 -33.99 3.37 24.08
C GLU A 93 -32.46 3.38 24.01
N GLY A 94 -31.84 2.47 24.78
CA GLY A 94 -30.40 2.35 24.86
C GLY A 94 -29.87 1.28 23.93
N ILE A 95 -28.85 1.62 23.14
CA ILE A 95 -28.14 0.67 22.29
C ILE A 95 -26.66 0.64 22.61
N ASN A 96 -26.05 -0.52 22.43
CA ASN A 96 -24.61 -0.68 22.61
C ASN A 96 -23.95 -0.88 21.24
N ILE A 97 -22.92 -0.07 20.97
CA ILE A 97 -22.12 -0.16 19.76
C ILE A 97 -20.76 -0.73 20.14
N THR A 98 -20.34 -1.79 19.48
CA THR A 98 -19.04 -2.43 19.70
C THR A 98 -18.17 -2.34 18.46
N LEU A 99 -16.89 -2.07 18.67
CA LEU A 99 -15.86 -2.19 17.65
C LEU A 99 -14.99 -3.41 17.98
N SER A 100 -14.78 -4.28 17.01
CA SER A 100 -14.03 -5.52 17.19
C SER A 100 -13.00 -5.74 16.08
N LYS A 101 -11.94 -6.50 16.43
CA LYS A 101 -10.90 -6.99 15.53
C LYS A 101 -10.77 -8.50 15.73
N LYS A 102 -10.87 -9.31 14.66
CA LYS A 102 -10.78 -10.79 14.75
C LYS A 102 -11.67 -11.37 15.87
N LYS A 103 -12.91 -10.89 15.98
CA LYS A 103 -13.90 -11.25 17.02
C LYS A 103 -13.54 -10.79 18.47
N LYS A 104 -12.45 -10.06 18.67
CA LYS A 104 -12.10 -9.47 19.96
C LYS A 104 -12.61 -8.04 20.01
N ILE A 105 -13.41 -7.69 21.00
CA ILE A 105 -13.89 -6.33 21.21
C ILE A 105 -12.71 -5.45 21.64
N ILE A 106 -12.52 -4.34 20.94
CA ILE A 106 -11.49 -3.33 21.19
C ILE A 106 -12.08 -2.02 21.72
N GLY A 107 -13.39 -1.83 21.54
CA GLY A 107 -14.13 -0.69 22.07
C GLY A 107 -15.61 -0.99 22.19
N SER A 108 -16.27 -0.35 23.15
CA SER A 108 -17.72 -0.40 23.36
C SER A 108 -18.22 0.96 23.79
N ARG A 109 -19.38 1.37 23.26
CA ARG A 109 -20.06 2.62 23.58
C ARG A 109 -21.53 2.35 23.74
N PHE A 110 -22.11 2.90 24.78
CA PHE A 110 -23.55 2.91 25.00
C PHE A 110 -24.09 4.29 24.69
N ILE A 111 -25.15 4.37 23.87
CA ILE A 111 -25.83 5.61 23.55
C ILE A 111 -27.34 5.42 23.74
N LYS A 112 -28.03 6.54 23.93
CA LYS A 112 -29.49 6.59 23.90
C LYS A 112 -29.94 7.15 22.57
N ILE A 113 -30.92 6.49 21.95
CA ILE A 113 -31.53 6.95 20.71
C ILE A 113 -32.31 8.22 21.00
N GLN A 114 -32.04 9.28 20.22
CA GLN A 114 -32.65 10.61 20.44
C GLN A 114 -34.02 10.76 19.80
N GLY A 115 -34.35 9.92 18.82
CA GLY A 115 -35.65 9.96 18.12
C GLY A 115 -35.63 9.17 16.80
N ASP A 116 -36.78 9.11 16.18
CA ASP A 116 -36.97 8.43 14.89
C ASP A 116 -36.19 9.14 13.76
N GLY A 117 -35.42 8.39 12.99
CA GLY A 117 -34.62 8.89 11.87
C GLY A 117 -33.41 9.73 12.26
N VAL A 118 -33.17 9.96 13.55
CA VAL A 118 -32.03 10.77 14.02
C VAL A 118 -30.74 9.97 13.92
N GLN A 119 -29.72 10.60 13.34
CA GLN A 119 -28.37 10.02 13.26
C GLN A 119 -27.59 10.32 14.54
N SER A 120 -26.83 9.34 15.00
CA SER A 120 -25.96 9.45 16.17
C SER A 120 -24.52 9.07 15.76
N ASP A 121 -23.59 9.99 16.01
CA ASP A 121 -22.17 9.77 15.76
C ASP A 121 -21.51 9.18 16.99
N VAL A 122 -20.88 8.01 16.84
CA VAL A 122 -20.25 7.27 17.93
C VAL A 122 -18.76 7.16 17.66
N HIS A 123 -17.95 7.81 18.50
CA HIS A 123 -16.52 7.89 18.34
C HIS A 123 -15.79 6.79 19.10
N PHE A 124 -14.88 6.13 18.39
CA PHE A 124 -13.94 5.16 18.92
C PHE A 124 -12.52 5.64 18.70
N GLN A 125 -11.67 5.47 19.70
CA GLN A 125 -10.23 5.69 19.60
C GLN A 125 -9.52 4.38 19.96
N PHE A 126 -8.58 3.94 19.12
CA PHE A 126 -7.84 2.72 19.34
C PHE A 126 -6.44 2.78 18.73
N LYS A 127 -5.53 1.89 19.20
CA LYS A 127 -4.16 1.77 18.66
C LYS A 127 -4.01 0.44 17.95
N PRO A 128 -3.77 0.45 16.63
CA PRO A 128 -3.51 -0.78 15.90
C PRO A 128 -2.17 -1.40 16.31
N ASP A 129 -2.16 -2.71 16.52
CA ASP A 129 -1.00 -3.50 16.97
C ASP A 129 -0.50 -4.53 15.96
N ASP A 130 -1.28 -4.85 14.94
CA ASP A 130 -0.90 -5.69 13.79
C ASP A 130 -0.35 -4.83 12.64
N LEU A 131 0.29 -5.44 11.64
CA LEU A 131 0.74 -4.81 10.40
C LEU A 131 -0.01 -5.39 9.20
N GLY A 132 -0.11 -4.61 8.13
CA GLY A 132 -0.79 -4.98 6.90
C GLY A 132 -2.27 -4.60 6.90
N GLU A 133 -3.04 -5.16 6.00
CA GLU A 133 -4.47 -4.91 5.89
C GLU A 133 -5.23 -5.68 6.96
N ILE A 134 -5.92 -4.97 7.82
CA ILE A 134 -6.65 -5.52 8.96
C ILE A 134 -8.12 -5.16 8.85
N THR A 135 -8.99 -6.18 8.96
CA THR A 135 -10.44 -6.01 9.01
C THR A 135 -10.91 -5.76 10.44
N TYR A 136 -11.67 -4.69 10.59
CA TYR A 136 -12.41 -4.34 11.79
C TYR A 136 -13.90 -4.46 11.52
N GLN A 137 -14.69 -4.67 12.55
CA GLN A 137 -16.14 -4.76 12.46
C GLN A 137 -16.79 -3.92 13.55
N ALA A 138 -17.69 -3.03 13.15
CA ALA A 138 -18.62 -2.38 14.04
C ALA A 138 -19.92 -3.16 14.10
N GLN A 139 -20.53 -3.22 15.27
CA GLN A 139 -21.81 -3.89 15.50
C GLN A 139 -22.65 -3.11 16.51
N VAL A 140 -23.92 -2.91 16.18
CA VAL A 140 -24.95 -2.37 17.08
C VAL A 140 -25.73 -3.53 17.70
N SER A 141 -26.14 -3.40 18.96
CA SER A 141 -27.03 -4.37 19.60
C SER A 141 -28.41 -4.36 18.94
N SER A 142 -28.96 -5.54 18.69
CA SER A 142 -30.32 -5.68 18.13
C SER A 142 -31.36 -5.26 19.16
N LEU A 143 -32.47 -4.73 18.65
CA LEU A 143 -33.68 -4.40 19.42
C LEU A 143 -34.73 -5.52 19.27
N GLU A 144 -35.72 -5.52 20.16
CA GLU A 144 -36.88 -6.42 20.04
C GLU A 144 -37.72 -6.04 18.79
N ASN A 145 -38.12 -7.02 18.02
CA ASN A 145 -38.93 -6.88 16.78
C ASN A 145 -38.24 -6.09 15.66
N GLU A 146 -36.93 -6.09 15.63
CA GLU A 146 -36.15 -5.44 14.57
C GLU A 146 -36.34 -6.18 13.23
N ILE A 147 -36.55 -5.42 12.15
CA ILE A 147 -36.85 -5.98 10.84
C ILE A 147 -35.62 -6.56 10.16
N ASN A 148 -34.49 -5.88 10.31
CA ASN A 148 -33.27 -6.24 9.63
C ASN A 148 -32.06 -6.18 10.57
N VAL A 149 -31.60 -7.31 11.05
CA VAL A 149 -30.40 -7.41 11.89
C VAL A 149 -29.08 -7.48 11.13
N GLN A 150 -29.12 -7.51 9.79
CA GLN A 150 -27.92 -7.61 8.96
C GLN A 150 -27.23 -6.25 8.84
N ASN A 151 -27.99 -5.16 8.78
CA ASN A 151 -27.49 -3.78 8.73
C ASN A 151 -26.94 -3.27 10.09
N ASN A 152 -27.07 -4.08 11.16
CA ASN A 152 -26.45 -3.82 12.47
C ASN A 152 -24.96 -4.08 12.47
N ARG A 153 -24.40 -4.60 11.39
CA ARG A 153 -22.97 -4.93 11.28
C ARG A 153 -22.40 -4.36 10.02
N GLN A 154 -21.24 -3.72 10.17
CA GLN A 154 -20.47 -3.26 9.02
C GLN A 154 -18.99 -3.46 9.29
N SER A 155 -18.27 -3.99 8.31
CA SER A 155 -16.82 -4.16 8.35
C SER A 155 -16.14 -3.01 7.61
N PHE A 156 -14.89 -2.73 8.00
CA PHE A 156 -14.00 -1.85 7.26
C PHE A 156 -12.57 -2.37 7.32
N HIS A 157 -11.79 -2.05 6.29
CA HIS A 157 -10.40 -2.40 6.19
C HIS A 157 -9.53 -1.18 6.54
N LEU A 158 -8.44 -1.43 7.26
CA LEU A 158 -7.45 -0.42 7.62
C LEU A 158 -6.07 -0.97 7.32
N THR A 159 -5.32 -0.29 6.46
CA THR A 159 -3.92 -0.63 6.19
C THR A 159 -3.04 -0.07 7.29
N ILE A 160 -2.32 -0.94 8.01
CA ILE A 160 -1.49 -0.55 9.14
C ILE A 160 -0.02 -0.70 8.77
N LEU A 161 0.68 0.42 8.79
CA LEU A 161 2.08 0.53 8.43
C LEU A 161 2.99 0.50 9.65
N LYS A 162 4.22 0.14 9.42
CA LYS A 162 5.25 0.17 10.44
C LYS A 162 5.66 1.60 10.76
N ASN A 163 5.73 1.94 12.03
CA ASN A 163 6.12 3.30 12.47
C ASN A 163 7.57 3.63 12.11
N ARG A 164 8.49 2.66 12.28
CA ARG A 164 9.92 2.86 12.02
C ARG A 164 10.57 1.62 11.43
N TYR A 165 11.39 1.85 10.41
CA TYR A 165 12.29 0.85 9.84
C TYR A 165 13.68 1.04 10.46
N ARG A 166 14.30 -0.05 10.87
CA ARG A 166 15.68 -0.03 11.40
C ARG A 166 16.64 -0.61 10.38
N VAL A 167 17.67 0.16 10.07
CA VAL A 167 18.71 -0.24 9.12
C VAL A 167 20.04 -0.32 9.86
N ALA A 168 20.73 -1.45 9.74
CA ALA A 168 22.13 -1.55 10.14
C ALA A 168 23.03 -1.23 8.95
N LEU A 169 23.88 -0.24 9.07
CA LEU A 169 24.93 0.06 8.09
C LEU A 169 26.26 -0.44 8.65
N LEU A 170 26.80 -1.52 8.05
CA LEU A 170 28.10 -2.10 8.40
C LEU A 170 29.14 -1.61 7.39
N THR A 171 29.96 -0.65 7.76
CA THR A 171 30.99 -0.07 6.90
C THR A 171 32.37 -0.62 7.26
N GLY A 172 33.06 -1.18 6.27
CA GLY A 172 34.45 -1.65 6.42
C GLY A 172 35.43 -0.49 6.48
N ALA A 173 35.61 0.19 5.36
CA ALA A 173 36.44 1.42 5.28
C ALA A 173 35.55 2.55 4.75
N PRO A 174 35.26 3.59 5.56
CA PRO A 174 34.44 4.71 5.13
C PRO A 174 35.05 5.43 3.92
N ASN A 175 34.21 5.77 2.95
CA ASN A 175 34.60 6.49 1.74
C ASN A 175 33.40 7.33 1.22
N TYR A 176 33.50 7.85 0.00
CA TYR A 176 32.42 8.65 -0.60
C TYR A 176 31.10 7.86 -0.77
N ASN A 177 31.16 6.54 -1.02
CA ASN A 177 29.95 5.71 -1.07
C ASN A 177 29.20 5.76 0.26
N THR A 178 29.92 5.65 1.39
CA THR A 178 29.35 5.71 2.74
C THR A 178 28.54 7.00 2.96
N SER A 179 29.09 8.14 2.51
CA SER A 179 28.40 9.44 2.63
C SER A 179 27.12 9.49 1.81
N VAL A 180 27.15 8.99 0.58
CA VAL A 180 25.99 8.94 -0.32
C VAL A 180 24.91 7.99 0.23
N ILE A 181 25.30 6.80 0.69
CA ILE A 181 24.37 5.82 1.29
C ILE A 181 23.67 6.43 2.49
N LYS A 182 24.41 7.05 3.41
CA LYS A 182 23.85 7.69 4.60
C LYS A 182 22.88 8.81 4.24
N MET A 183 23.23 9.64 3.28
CA MET A 183 22.37 10.73 2.85
C MET A 183 21.06 10.20 2.24
N MET A 184 21.13 9.22 1.33
CA MET A 184 19.94 8.62 0.71
C MET A 184 19.04 7.97 1.76
N MET A 185 19.61 7.28 2.74
CA MET A 185 18.84 6.64 3.80
C MET A 185 18.22 7.65 4.77
N ASN A 186 18.92 8.73 5.11
CA ASN A 186 18.40 9.77 5.99
C ASN A 186 17.25 10.55 5.36
N ASN A 187 17.18 10.59 4.03
CA ASN A 187 16.06 11.19 3.29
C ASN A 187 14.80 10.31 3.28
N GLN A 188 14.93 9.03 3.71
CA GLN A 188 13.77 8.13 3.81
C GLN A 188 12.95 8.45 5.07
N PRO A 189 11.65 8.69 4.94
CA PRO A 189 10.78 8.87 6.10
C PRO A 189 10.76 7.59 6.94
N ARG A 190 10.71 7.74 8.24
CA ARG A 190 10.57 6.62 9.19
C ARG A 190 11.75 5.64 9.24
N VAL A 191 12.91 5.94 8.64
CA VAL A 191 14.12 5.12 8.72
C VAL A 191 15.01 5.58 9.86
N LYS A 192 15.47 4.63 10.69
CA LYS A 192 16.52 4.83 11.70
C LYS A 192 17.73 4.00 11.33
N ILE A 193 18.90 4.65 11.22
CA ILE A 193 20.17 4.01 10.85
C ILE A 193 20.99 3.81 12.11
N ASP A 194 21.42 2.57 12.35
CA ASP A 194 22.47 2.24 13.31
C ASP A 194 23.75 1.96 12.49
N HIS A 195 24.71 2.87 12.54
CA HIS A 195 25.93 2.81 11.74
C HIS A 195 27.09 2.22 12.54
N PHE A 196 27.67 1.12 12.06
CA PHE A 196 28.79 0.41 12.62
C PHE A 196 29.99 0.52 11.66
N ILE A 197 31.06 1.13 12.10
CA ILE A 197 32.28 1.34 11.29
C ILE A 197 33.36 0.41 11.82
N PHE A 198 34.02 -0.32 10.92
CA PHE A 198 35.14 -1.19 11.27
C PHE A 198 36.42 -0.39 11.38
N ILE A 199 36.97 -0.30 12.59
CA ILE A 199 38.16 0.47 12.92
C ILE A 199 39.02 -0.35 13.89
N ASN A 200 40.32 -0.49 13.61
CA ASN A 200 41.24 -1.23 14.46
C ASN A 200 40.71 -2.60 14.86
N ASP A 201 40.40 -3.42 13.88
CA ASP A 201 39.92 -4.79 13.99
C ASP A 201 38.61 -4.99 14.78
N SER A 202 37.89 -3.92 15.01
CA SER A 202 36.59 -3.97 15.71
C SER A 202 35.58 -2.99 15.14
N PHE A 203 34.28 -3.24 15.37
CA PHE A 203 33.24 -2.30 15.00
C PHE A 203 33.01 -1.25 16.09
N GLN A 204 32.81 -0.01 15.67
CA GLN A 204 32.42 1.11 16.51
C GLN A 204 31.10 1.73 15.97
N PRO A 205 30.05 1.85 16.79
CA PRO A 205 29.93 1.30 18.16
C PRO A 205 30.06 -0.22 18.19
N ALA A 206 30.26 -0.77 19.42
CA ALA A 206 30.50 -2.20 19.58
C ALA A 206 29.43 -3.05 18.90
N ILE A 207 29.84 -4.08 18.15
CA ILE A 207 28.97 -4.97 17.35
C ILE A 207 27.94 -5.75 18.19
N LYS A 208 28.09 -5.77 19.52
CA LYS A 208 27.13 -6.40 20.43
C LYS A 208 25.71 -5.88 20.18
N ASN A 209 25.54 -4.57 20.04
CA ASN A 209 24.26 -3.94 19.82
C ASN A 209 23.63 -4.38 18.48
N PHE A 210 24.44 -4.63 17.45
CA PHE A 210 23.98 -5.19 16.19
C PHE A 210 23.36 -6.58 16.37
N TRP A 211 23.96 -7.46 17.19
CA TRP A 211 23.48 -8.80 17.40
C TRP A 211 22.14 -8.83 18.17
N GLU A 212 21.97 -7.93 19.12
CA GLU A 212 20.79 -7.85 20.00
C GLU A 212 19.61 -7.13 19.36
N THR A 213 19.84 -6.33 18.34
CA THR A 213 18.82 -5.51 17.69
C THR A 213 18.23 -6.20 16.46
N SER A 214 16.91 -6.11 16.26
CA SER A 214 16.26 -6.53 15.00
C SER A 214 16.33 -5.42 13.97
N TYR A 215 16.71 -5.78 12.74
CA TYR A 215 16.81 -4.88 11.61
C TYR A 215 15.91 -5.33 10.46
N ASP A 216 15.35 -4.37 9.74
CA ASP A 216 14.60 -4.61 8.51
C ASP A 216 15.52 -4.76 7.30
N LEU A 217 16.66 -4.06 7.34
CA LEU A 217 17.68 -4.07 6.31
C LEU A 217 19.08 -4.04 6.96
N ILE A 218 19.99 -4.84 6.43
CA ILE A 218 21.41 -4.74 6.72
C ILE A 218 22.11 -4.33 5.43
N VAL A 219 22.85 -3.22 5.48
CA VAL A 219 23.67 -2.74 4.37
C VAL A 219 25.13 -3.00 4.68
N LEU A 220 25.79 -3.74 3.81
CA LEU A 220 27.23 -3.93 3.82
C LEU A 220 27.83 -2.89 2.87
N ASP A 221 28.58 -1.95 3.41
CA ASP A 221 29.22 -0.87 2.69
C ASP A 221 30.74 -1.01 2.76
N ASN A 222 31.36 -1.21 1.59
CA ASN A 222 32.83 -1.40 1.50
C ASN A 222 33.34 -2.43 2.54
N TYR A 223 32.63 -3.54 2.71
CA TYR A 223 32.89 -4.60 3.68
C TYR A 223 32.65 -5.97 3.04
N PRO A 224 33.46 -7.00 3.31
CA PRO A 224 34.56 -7.05 4.27
C PRO A 224 35.88 -6.48 3.69
N ILE A 225 36.73 -5.93 4.56
CA ILE A 225 38.09 -5.43 4.19
C ILE A 225 39.21 -6.37 4.64
N GLN A 226 38.85 -7.42 5.37
CA GLN A 226 39.77 -8.48 5.84
C GLN A 226 38.99 -9.75 6.15
N SER A 227 39.70 -10.85 6.46
CA SER A 227 39.11 -12.15 6.73
C SER A 227 38.11 -12.11 7.90
N ILE A 228 36.99 -12.81 7.72
CA ILE A 228 35.91 -12.88 8.72
C ILE A 228 35.95 -14.26 9.37
N SER A 229 35.84 -14.30 10.70
CA SER A 229 35.83 -15.56 11.44
C SER A 229 34.57 -16.40 11.12
N SER A 230 34.74 -17.71 11.09
CA SER A 230 33.61 -18.66 10.89
C SER A 230 32.52 -18.53 11.94
N GLN A 231 32.86 -18.06 13.15
CA GLN A 231 31.90 -17.79 14.20
C GLN A 231 31.02 -16.58 13.85
N TRP A 232 31.60 -15.50 13.34
CA TRP A 232 30.89 -14.32 12.90
C TRP A 232 29.92 -14.67 11.75
N GLN A 233 30.38 -15.43 10.77
CA GLN A 233 29.55 -15.88 9.63
C GLN A 233 28.33 -16.68 10.10
N ARG A 234 28.52 -17.60 11.05
CA ARG A 234 27.43 -18.40 11.62
C ARG A 234 26.41 -17.55 12.38
N PHE A 235 26.84 -16.58 13.15
CA PHE A 235 25.94 -15.66 13.86
C PHE A 235 25.18 -14.78 12.88
N PHE A 236 25.85 -14.29 11.83
CA PHE A 236 25.22 -13.50 10.80
C PHE A 236 24.15 -14.28 10.04
N ALA A 237 24.46 -15.50 9.62
CA ALA A 237 23.50 -16.39 8.96
C ALA A 237 22.27 -16.64 9.86
N LYS A 238 22.50 -16.99 11.13
CA LYS A 238 21.42 -17.24 12.09
C LYS A 238 20.53 -16.01 12.27
N LYS A 239 21.13 -14.83 12.36
CA LYS A 239 20.42 -13.56 12.50
C LYS A 239 19.52 -13.26 11.29
N ILE A 240 20.06 -13.38 10.07
CA ILE A 240 19.31 -13.12 8.84
C ILE A 240 18.09 -14.04 8.72
N VAL A 241 18.29 -15.35 8.92
CA VAL A 241 17.22 -16.36 8.82
C VAL A 241 16.16 -16.12 9.89
N ALA A 242 16.56 -15.86 11.14
CA ALA A 242 15.63 -15.66 12.25
C ALA A 242 14.78 -14.40 12.11
N GLN A 243 15.32 -13.33 11.55
CA GLN A 243 14.67 -12.03 11.45
C GLN A 243 14.10 -11.74 10.05
N LYS A 244 14.37 -12.58 9.06
CA LYS A 244 14.04 -12.35 7.63
C LYS A 244 14.51 -10.98 7.14
N THR A 245 15.68 -10.56 7.61
CA THR A 245 16.27 -9.25 7.36
C THR A 245 16.76 -9.16 5.92
N ALA A 246 16.33 -8.18 5.16
CA ALA A 246 16.83 -7.92 3.82
C ALA A 246 18.32 -7.52 3.82
N LEU A 247 19.02 -7.76 2.72
CA LEU A 247 20.45 -7.48 2.59
C LEU A 247 20.72 -6.59 1.38
N ALA A 248 21.53 -5.55 1.59
CA ALA A 248 22.15 -4.79 0.52
C ALA A 248 23.67 -4.86 0.65
N TRP A 249 24.35 -5.07 -0.45
CA TRP A 249 25.81 -5.07 -0.49
C TRP A 249 26.30 -4.08 -1.53
N ILE A 250 26.93 -3.03 -1.06
CA ILE A 250 27.53 -1.99 -1.91
C ILE A 250 29.04 -2.16 -1.84
N ILE A 251 29.59 -2.65 -2.94
CA ILE A 251 31.02 -2.89 -3.06
C ILE A 251 31.74 -1.55 -3.08
N GLY A 252 32.81 -1.47 -2.33
CA GLY A 252 33.69 -0.31 -2.29
C GLY A 252 35.13 -0.69 -2.64
N PRO A 253 36.02 0.30 -2.72
CA PRO A 253 37.39 0.09 -3.20
C PRO A 253 38.28 -0.73 -2.25
N SER A 254 37.87 -0.91 -0.98
CA SER A 254 38.65 -1.65 0.01
C SER A 254 38.12 -3.05 0.28
N VAL A 255 37.09 -3.51 -0.44
CA VAL A 255 36.58 -4.87 -0.28
C VAL A 255 37.66 -5.87 -0.65
N ASP A 256 38.02 -6.74 0.30
CA ASP A 256 38.93 -7.86 0.02
C ASP A 256 38.20 -8.98 -0.75
N PRO A 257 38.60 -9.27 -2.02
CA PRO A 257 37.92 -10.23 -2.85
C PRO A 257 37.89 -11.66 -2.27
N LEU A 258 38.94 -12.05 -1.54
CA LEU A 258 39.01 -13.39 -0.94
C LEU A 258 38.00 -13.52 0.22
N SER A 259 37.91 -12.51 1.05
CA SER A 259 36.99 -12.46 2.18
C SER A 259 35.53 -12.25 1.73
N ALA A 260 35.34 -11.53 0.62
CA ALA A 260 34.03 -11.34 -0.01
C ALA A 260 33.32 -12.65 -0.34
N LYS A 261 34.10 -13.68 -0.72
CA LYS A 261 33.57 -15.03 -1.01
C LYS A 261 32.74 -15.61 0.15
N SER A 262 33.03 -15.21 1.39
CA SER A 262 32.30 -15.67 2.56
C SER A 262 30.84 -15.18 2.61
N PHE A 263 30.51 -14.11 1.88
CA PHE A 263 29.17 -13.56 1.76
C PHE A 263 28.40 -14.12 0.56
N PHE A 264 29.06 -14.77 -0.38
CA PHE A 264 28.39 -15.29 -1.58
C PHE A 264 27.17 -16.18 -1.30
N PRO A 265 27.18 -17.06 -0.27
CA PRO A 265 25.99 -17.86 0.03
C PRO A 265 24.76 -17.03 0.37
N PHE A 266 24.93 -15.87 1.02
CA PHE A 266 23.80 -14.99 1.42
C PHE A 266 23.19 -14.25 0.24
N PHE A 267 24.00 -13.98 -0.80
CA PHE A 267 23.58 -13.27 -2.00
C PHE A 267 23.44 -14.21 -3.22
N HIS A 268 23.60 -15.53 -3.03
CA HIS A 268 23.56 -16.53 -4.09
C HIS A 268 24.47 -16.20 -5.27
N LEU A 269 25.73 -15.87 -4.99
CA LEU A 269 26.71 -15.47 -5.98
C LEU A 269 27.76 -16.55 -6.24
N LYS A 270 28.42 -16.44 -7.39
CA LYS A 270 29.65 -17.13 -7.76
C LYS A 270 30.55 -16.19 -8.57
N TRP A 271 31.85 -16.48 -8.61
CA TRP A 271 32.75 -15.76 -9.48
C TRP A 271 32.37 -15.94 -10.94
N LEU A 272 32.56 -14.89 -11.74
CA LEU A 272 32.51 -14.99 -13.18
C LEU A 272 33.72 -15.77 -13.68
N GLU A 273 33.49 -16.60 -14.71
CA GLU A 273 34.55 -17.36 -15.39
C GLU A 273 35.38 -16.42 -16.28
N THR A 274 34.71 -15.56 -17.02
CA THR A 274 35.33 -14.54 -17.86
C THR A 274 35.34 -13.20 -17.13
N LYS A 275 36.52 -12.63 -16.93
CA LYS A 275 36.70 -11.34 -16.27
C LYS A 275 37.14 -10.29 -17.28
N VAL A 276 36.80 -9.05 -17.01
CA VAL A 276 37.33 -7.88 -17.71
C VAL A 276 38.42 -7.22 -16.85
N ASP A 277 39.20 -6.34 -17.49
CA ASP A 277 40.25 -5.57 -16.85
C ASP A 277 39.63 -4.62 -15.79
N ASP A 278 39.98 -4.80 -14.55
CA ASP A 278 39.45 -4.06 -13.40
C ASP A 278 40.06 -2.65 -13.23
N GLU A 279 41.12 -2.32 -14.00
CA GLU A 279 41.68 -0.99 -14.04
C GLU A 279 41.02 -0.05 -15.04
N LYS A 280 40.21 -0.61 -15.97
CA LYS A 280 39.53 0.18 -17.01
C LYS A 280 38.14 0.60 -16.59
N TYR A 281 37.70 1.76 -17.10
CA TYR A 281 36.32 2.23 -16.99
C TYR A 281 35.49 1.73 -18.17
N TYR A 282 34.31 1.27 -17.88
CA TYR A 282 33.35 0.76 -18.87
C TYR A 282 32.04 1.55 -18.82
N GLN A 283 31.44 1.73 -19.98
CA GLN A 283 30.06 2.19 -20.05
C GLN A 283 29.15 1.06 -19.51
N TRP A 284 27.99 1.42 -19.05
CA TRP A 284 26.99 0.51 -18.50
C TRP A 284 25.59 0.96 -18.82
N SER A 285 24.62 0.06 -18.72
CA SER A 285 23.20 0.37 -18.94
C SER A 285 22.31 -0.44 -18.02
N PHE A 286 21.14 0.13 -17.74
CA PHE A 286 20.05 -0.67 -17.22
C PHE A 286 19.51 -1.59 -18.32
N ASN A 287 19.06 -2.79 -17.93
CA ASN A 287 18.30 -3.65 -18.82
C ASN A 287 16.80 -3.58 -18.51
N GLU A 288 15.97 -4.00 -19.47
CA GLU A 288 14.49 -3.88 -19.39
C GLU A 288 13.90 -4.63 -18.17
N ARG A 289 14.62 -5.55 -17.57
CA ARG A 289 14.17 -6.28 -16.37
C ARG A 289 13.91 -5.37 -15.18
N ILE A 290 14.51 -4.19 -15.16
CA ILE A 290 14.26 -3.20 -14.08
C ILE A 290 12.78 -2.79 -14.01
N LEU A 291 12.07 -2.85 -15.14
CA LEU A 291 10.65 -2.51 -15.24
C LEU A 291 9.74 -3.52 -14.52
N ASN A 292 10.24 -4.73 -14.27
CA ASN A 292 9.52 -5.77 -13.53
C ASN A 292 9.56 -5.56 -12.01
N TYR A 293 10.29 -4.56 -11.56
CA TYR A 293 10.41 -4.23 -10.15
C TYR A 293 9.81 -2.85 -9.87
N PRO A 294 9.14 -2.65 -8.73
CA PRO A 294 8.57 -1.35 -8.36
C PRO A 294 9.67 -0.40 -7.83
N ILE A 295 10.78 -0.33 -8.54
CA ILE A 295 11.96 0.47 -8.18
C ILE A 295 12.27 1.55 -9.21
N PHE A 296 11.73 1.43 -10.41
CA PHE A 296 11.96 2.38 -11.47
C PHE A 296 10.80 3.38 -11.58
N PRO A 297 11.04 4.69 -11.57
CA PRO A 297 10.00 5.71 -11.68
C PRO A 297 9.47 5.78 -13.11
N GLN A 298 8.59 4.84 -13.49
CA GLN A 298 8.07 4.68 -14.87
C GLN A 298 7.34 5.92 -15.39
N ASN A 299 6.74 6.70 -14.48
CA ASN A 299 5.95 7.88 -14.85
C ASN A 299 6.80 9.14 -15.15
N GLU A 300 8.08 9.14 -14.76
CA GLU A 300 8.93 10.32 -14.86
C GLU A 300 9.89 10.27 -16.05
N VAL A 301 10.48 9.09 -16.32
CA VAL A 301 11.50 8.93 -17.36
C VAL A 301 11.35 7.56 -18.05
N PRO A 302 11.05 7.50 -19.35
CA PRO A 302 11.09 6.25 -20.09
C PRO A 302 12.51 5.67 -20.12
N LEU A 303 12.68 4.37 -19.85
CA LEU A 303 13.98 3.70 -19.84
C LEU A 303 14.75 3.92 -21.14
N ASN A 304 14.03 3.92 -22.27
CA ASN A 304 14.60 4.12 -23.61
C ASN A 304 15.12 5.54 -23.85
N SER A 305 14.75 6.52 -23.01
CA SER A 305 15.22 7.90 -23.09
C SER A 305 16.53 8.14 -22.35
N ILE A 306 17.05 7.12 -21.65
CA ILE A 306 18.32 7.20 -20.95
C ILE A 306 19.42 6.97 -21.98
N ASP A 307 20.08 8.06 -22.39
CA ASP A 307 21.28 7.94 -23.21
C ASP A 307 22.42 7.36 -22.36
N GLN A 308 22.87 6.17 -22.76
CA GLN A 308 23.93 5.45 -22.03
C GLN A 308 25.24 6.24 -21.99
N THR A 309 25.46 7.11 -22.97
CA THR A 309 26.69 7.94 -23.04
C THR A 309 26.73 9.04 -21.98
N GLU A 310 25.59 9.36 -21.38
CA GLU A 310 25.48 10.38 -20.35
C GLU A 310 25.61 9.80 -18.93
N LEU A 311 25.62 8.48 -18.78
CA LEU A 311 25.92 7.81 -17.50
C LEU A 311 27.44 7.81 -17.27
N PRO A 312 27.93 8.15 -16.05
CA PRO A 312 29.35 8.09 -15.77
C PRO A 312 29.87 6.66 -15.90
N PRO A 313 30.96 6.42 -16.60
CA PRO A 313 31.54 5.08 -16.72
C PRO A 313 31.99 4.57 -15.35
N LEU A 314 31.93 3.24 -15.16
CA LEU A 314 32.22 2.57 -13.88
C LEU A 314 33.41 1.63 -14.04
N LYS A 315 34.20 1.49 -12.97
CA LYS A 315 35.19 0.43 -12.85
C LYS A 315 34.51 -0.89 -12.44
N PRO A 316 34.88 -2.02 -13.01
CA PRO A 316 34.50 -3.31 -12.47
C PRO A 316 35.04 -3.47 -11.06
N GLY A 317 34.22 -3.92 -10.14
CA GLY A 317 34.65 -4.28 -8.79
C GLY A 317 34.55 -5.78 -8.59
N LEU A 318 33.49 -6.23 -7.94
CA LEU A 318 33.28 -7.66 -7.70
C LEU A 318 32.65 -8.32 -8.93
N GLN A 319 33.45 -9.03 -9.72
CA GLN A 319 33.01 -9.67 -10.97
C GLN A 319 32.32 -11.01 -10.66
N VAL A 320 31.03 -10.97 -10.43
CA VAL A 320 30.22 -12.09 -9.97
C VAL A 320 28.96 -12.28 -10.82
N SER A 321 28.43 -13.49 -10.79
CA SER A 321 27.11 -13.82 -11.36
C SER A 321 26.25 -14.52 -10.33
N SER A 322 24.95 -14.61 -10.61
CA SER A 322 24.00 -15.32 -9.75
C SER A 322 24.08 -16.84 -9.93
N THR A 323 23.89 -17.58 -8.85
CA THR A 323 23.68 -19.05 -8.85
C THR A 323 22.20 -19.42 -8.91
N LYS A 324 21.28 -18.44 -8.77
CA LYS A 324 19.84 -18.65 -8.79
C LYS A 324 19.17 -17.78 -9.84
N LYS A 325 18.22 -18.33 -10.59
CA LYS A 325 17.46 -17.59 -11.63
C LYS A 325 16.64 -16.42 -11.05
N MET A 326 16.28 -16.50 -9.78
CA MET A 326 15.52 -15.47 -9.08
C MET A 326 16.35 -14.22 -8.75
N ILE A 327 17.68 -14.32 -8.79
CA ILE A 327 18.57 -13.16 -8.66
C ILE A 327 18.91 -12.69 -10.08
N GLN A 328 18.47 -11.51 -10.42
CA GLN A 328 18.56 -10.97 -11.78
C GLN A 328 19.52 -9.78 -11.83
N SER A 329 20.19 -9.61 -12.94
CA SER A 329 20.92 -8.38 -13.23
C SER A 329 19.97 -7.35 -13.81
N LEU A 330 19.94 -6.17 -13.22
CA LEU A 330 19.17 -5.01 -13.68
C LEU A 330 20.03 -3.98 -14.40
N ALA A 331 21.34 -4.07 -14.26
CA ALA A 331 22.28 -3.22 -14.97
C ALA A 331 23.59 -3.99 -15.21
N ASP A 332 24.18 -3.83 -16.38
CA ASP A 332 25.36 -4.55 -16.81
C ASP A 332 26.38 -3.60 -17.46
N LEU A 333 27.68 -3.97 -17.41
CA LEU A 333 28.75 -3.26 -18.12
C LEU A 333 28.67 -3.55 -19.62
N ILE A 334 28.99 -2.54 -20.44
CA ILE A 334 29.09 -2.61 -21.89
C ILE A 334 30.60 -2.62 -22.28
N PRO A 335 31.07 -3.38 -23.26
CA PRO A 335 30.33 -4.17 -24.24
C PRO A 335 29.97 -5.59 -23.77
N SER A 336 30.36 -5.98 -22.58
CA SER A 336 30.10 -7.33 -22.08
C SER A 336 28.80 -7.35 -21.27
N GLN A 337 27.69 -7.62 -21.91
CA GLN A 337 26.37 -7.77 -21.25
C GLN A 337 26.29 -8.90 -20.21
N GLN A 338 27.42 -9.39 -19.73
CA GLN A 338 27.49 -10.49 -18.77
C GLN A 338 28.13 -10.12 -17.43
N ILE A 339 28.55 -8.86 -17.26
CA ILE A 339 29.13 -8.38 -16.00
C ILE A 339 28.14 -7.51 -15.28
N PRO A 340 27.43 -8.08 -14.30
CA PRO A 340 26.41 -7.33 -13.55
C PRO A 340 27.00 -6.16 -12.77
N VAL A 341 26.31 -5.03 -12.83
CA VAL A 341 26.55 -3.84 -12.00
C VAL A 341 25.55 -3.84 -10.83
N LEU A 342 24.29 -4.19 -11.11
CA LEU A 342 23.23 -4.22 -10.11
C LEU A 342 22.51 -5.58 -10.18
N LEU A 343 22.64 -6.37 -9.13
CA LEU A 343 21.93 -7.62 -8.94
C LEU A 343 20.84 -7.44 -7.90
N ILE A 344 19.66 -7.99 -8.17
CA ILE A 344 18.50 -7.95 -7.28
C ILE A 344 17.73 -9.26 -7.32
N GLY A 345 17.14 -9.65 -6.21
CA GLY A 345 16.21 -10.78 -6.19
C GLY A 345 15.75 -11.18 -4.80
N GLU A 346 14.79 -12.09 -4.77
CA GLU A 346 14.22 -12.67 -3.55
C GLU A 346 14.32 -14.20 -3.62
N VAL A 347 14.92 -14.82 -2.62
CA VAL A 347 15.01 -16.26 -2.46
C VAL A 347 14.54 -16.62 -1.04
N GLU A 348 13.54 -17.50 -0.92
CA GLU A 348 12.98 -17.93 0.37
C GLU A 348 12.60 -16.75 1.31
N SER A 349 12.01 -15.71 0.73
CA SER A 349 11.65 -14.46 1.42
C SER A 349 12.83 -13.57 1.86
N LEU A 350 14.06 -13.90 1.50
CA LEU A 350 15.23 -13.05 1.68
C LEU A 350 15.41 -12.17 0.45
N ARG A 351 15.21 -10.87 0.59
CA ARG A 351 15.47 -9.88 -0.46
C ARG A 351 16.92 -9.44 -0.40
N THR A 352 17.56 -9.45 -1.56
CA THR A 352 18.97 -9.08 -1.67
C THR A 352 19.21 -8.13 -2.83
N VAL A 353 20.12 -7.19 -2.61
CA VAL A 353 20.64 -6.29 -3.64
C VAL A 353 22.16 -6.25 -3.54
N VAL A 354 22.83 -6.30 -4.68
CA VAL A 354 24.27 -6.16 -4.77
C VAL A 354 24.63 -5.12 -5.83
N TRP A 355 25.34 -4.09 -5.41
CA TRP A 355 26.01 -3.15 -6.29
C TRP A 355 27.47 -3.56 -6.38
N THR A 356 27.92 -3.99 -7.54
CA THR A 356 29.20 -4.70 -7.70
C THR A 356 30.39 -3.79 -7.97
N THR A 357 30.17 -2.51 -8.27
CA THR A 357 31.24 -1.56 -8.63
C THR A 357 31.63 -0.66 -7.46
N PRO A 358 32.91 -0.25 -7.35
CA PRO A 358 33.38 0.58 -6.23
C PRO A 358 32.93 2.04 -6.33
N ASP A 359 32.49 2.49 -7.50
CA ASP A 359 32.27 3.90 -7.83
C ASP A 359 30.81 4.34 -7.66
N PHE A 360 30.10 3.78 -6.68
CA PHE A 360 28.70 4.10 -6.41
C PHE A 360 28.44 5.59 -6.24
N TYR A 361 29.35 6.30 -5.55
CA TYR A 361 29.25 7.73 -5.30
C TYR A 361 29.25 8.59 -6.56
N THR A 362 29.88 8.13 -7.65
CA THR A 362 29.98 8.90 -8.89
C THR A 362 28.60 9.13 -9.51
N LEU A 363 27.68 8.18 -9.33
CA LEU A 363 26.31 8.28 -9.82
C LEU A 363 25.54 9.41 -9.13
N TYR A 364 25.82 9.65 -7.86
CA TYR A 364 25.21 10.76 -7.15
C TYR A 364 25.87 12.10 -7.57
N TYR A 365 27.19 12.21 -7.40
CA TYR A 365 27.88 13.50 -7.58
C TYR A 365 27.96 13.98 -9.03
N LYS A 366 28.15 13.08 -9.99
CA LYS A 366 28.22 13.46 -11.42
C LYS A 366 26.84 13.72 -12.04
N LEU A 367 25.79 13.19 -11.48
CA LEU A 367 24.43 13.42 -11.94
C LEU A 367 23.72 14.57 -11.21
N THR A 368 24.29 15.07 -10.11
CA THR A 368 23.72 16.19 -9.34
C THR A 368 23.54 17.44 -10.22
N GLY A 369 22.35 18.05 -10.14
CA GLY A 369 21.99 19.21 -10.95
C GLY A 369 21.48 18.88 -12.36
N THR A 370 21.40 17.60 -12.74
CA THR A 370 20.77 17.14 -13.96
C THR A 370 19.38 16.54 -13.64
N ARG A 371 18.48 16.44 -14.63
CA ARG A 371 17.21 15.68 -14.49
C ARG A 371 17.40 14.23 -14.03
N ARG A 372 18.59 13.70 -14.17
CA ARG A 372 18.95 12.33 -13.84
C ARG A 372 19.29 12.12 -12.38
N SER A 373 19.62 13.17 -11.63
CA SER A 373 19.80 13.06 -10.18
C SER A 373 18.51 12.64 -9.49
N GLU A 374 17.36 13.14 -9.93
CA GLU A 374 16.05 12.77 -9.41
C GLU A 374 15.70 11.31 -9.77
N MET A 375 15.94 10.90 -11.01
CA MET A 375 15.79 9.52 -11.45
C MET A 375 16.65 8.57 -10.61
N PHE A 376 17.92 8.89 -10.42
CA PHE A 376 18.83 8.03 -9.64
C PHE A 376 18.41 7.93 -8.17
N ALA A 377 18.03 9.07 -7.58
CA ALA A 377 17.45 9.08 -6.23
C ALA A 377 16.16 8.27 -6.17
N GLY A 378 15.29 8.36 -7.17
CA GLY A 378 14.06 7.57 -7.29
C GLY A 378 14.33 6.07 -7.35
N ILE A 379 15.30 5.62 -8.17
CA ILE A 379 15.69 4.20 -8.26
C ILE A 379 16.18 3.69 -6.90
N TRP A 380 17.04 4.44 -6.19
CA TRP A 380 17.56 4.01 -4.89
C TRP A 380 16.49 4.03 -3.81
N ASN A 381 15.61 5.01 -3.82
CA ASN A 381 14.45 5.04 -2.95
C ASN A 381 13.55 3.81 -3.18
N GLY A 382 13.33 3.47 -4.44
CA GLY A 382 12.61 2.26 -4.83
C GLY A 382 13.31 0.98 -4.38
N ILE A 383 14.64 0.88 -4.53
CA ILE A 383 15.43 -0.28 -4.08
C ILE A 383 15.34 -0.44 -2.56
N PHE A 384 15.54 0.62 -1.78
CA PHE A 384 15.44 0.55 -0.33
C PHE A 384 14.01 0.25 0.12
N GLY A 385 13.02 0.86 -0.51
CA GLY A 385 11.61 0.55 -0.29
C GLY A 385 11.32 -0.93 -0.57
N TRP A 386 11.75 -1.46 -1.71
CA TRP A 386 11.56 -2.86 -2.05
C TRP A 386 12.25 -3.79 -1.03
N LEU A 387 13.50 -3.51 -0.64
CA LEU A 387 14.22 -4.29 0.37
C LEU A 387 13.46 -4.33 1.71
N MET A 388 13.01 -3.18 2.20
CA MET A 388 12.30 -3.06 3.48
C MET A 388 10.82 -3.46 3.41
N ARG A 389 10.32 -3.83 2.23
CA ARG A 389 8.89 -4.10 1.97
C ARG A 389 8.00 -2.88 2.20
N THR A 390 8.54 -1.68 1.98
CA THR A 390 7.78 -0.43 1.99
C THR A 390 7.21 -0.08 0.62
N THR A 391 7.57 -0.82 -0.43
CA THR A 391 7.03 -0.67 -1.79
C THR A 391 5.60 -1.18 -1.96
N GLY A 392 4.93 -1.57 -0.90
CA GLY A 392 3.48 -1.68 -0.83
C GLY A 392 2.89 -0.52 -0.03
N ASP A 393 3.75 0.34 0.51
CA ASP A 393 3.36 1.63 1.06
C ASP A 393 3.16 2.57 -0.13
N ASN A 394 2.01 2.46 -0.77
CA ASN A 394 1.59 3.43 -1.77
C ASN A 394 1.60 4.81 -1.10
N ASP A 395 1.90 5.84 -1.85
CA ASP A 395 1.76 7.21 -1.34
C ASP A 395 0.30 7.52 -0.97
N MET A 396 -0.65 6.81 -1.60
CA MET A 396 -2.07 6.95 -1.35
C MET A 396 -2.71 5.58 -1.09
N TYR A 397 -3.63 5.55 -0.14
CA TYR A 397 -4.43 4.38 0.22
C TYR A 397 -5.88 4.70 0.03
N PHE A 398 -6.59 3.85 -0.70
CA PHE A 398 -7.99 4.03 -1.02
C PHE A 398 -8.83 2.97 -0.34
N ARG A 399 -10.06 3.34 -0.06
CA ARG A 399 -11.07 2.46 0.50
C ARG A 399 -12.45 2.88 0.02
N LEU A 400 -13.31 1.91 -0.18
CA LEU A 400 -14.75 2.14 -0.34
C LEU A 400 -15.39 2.31 1.05
N ASP A 401 -16.54 2.97 1.11
CA ASP A 401 -17.29 3.14 2.36
C ASP A 401 -17.96 1.84 2.82
N LYS A 402 -18.22 0.89 1.90
CA LYS A 402 -18.81 -0.43 2.16
C LYS A 402 -18.17 -1.49 1.25
N ASP A 403 -18.34 -2.76 1.62
CA ASP A 403 -17.93 -3.91 0.79
C ASP A 403 -19.04 -4.39 -0.15
N LEU A 404 -20.31 -4.07 0.16
CA LEU A 404 -21.50 -4.48 -0.61
C LEU A 404 -22.39 -3.27 -0.83
N TYR A 405 -22.85 -3.12 -2.06
CA TYR A 405 -23.75 -2.05 -2.49
C TYR A 405 -25.01 -2.63 -3.15
N GLN A 406 -26.10 -1.93 -3.02
CA GLN A 406 -27.28 -2.22 -3.80
C GLN A 406 -27.11 -1.69 -5.22
N GLN A 407 -27.80 -2.29 -6.19
CA GLN A 407 -27.78 -1.80 -7.56
C GLN A 407 -28.27 -0.36 -7.62
N GLY A 408 -27.49 0.52 -8.27
CA GLY A 408 -27.79 1.96 -8.37
C GLY A 408 -27.37 2.78 -7.14
N GLU A 409 -26.84 2.14 -6.10
CA GLU A 409 -26.31 2.85 -4.95
C GLU A 409 -24.98 3.56 -5.29
N LEU A 410 -24.79 4.73 -4.71
CA LEU A 410 -23.58 5.52 -4.87
C LEU A 410 -22.42 4.91 -4.10
N ILE A 411 -21.34 4.57 -4.79
CA ILE A 411 -20.10 4.05 -4.22
C ILE A 411 -19.23 5.22 -3.83
N LYS A 412 -18.99 5.40 -2.54
CA LYS A 412 -18.09 6.46 -2.04
C LYS A 412 -16.68 5.90 -1.89
N VAL A 413 -15.73 6.65 -2.43
CA VAL A 413 -14.30 6.34 -2.34
C VAL A 413 -13.63 7.37 -1.45
N MET A 414 -12.80 6.89 -0.55
CA MET A 414 -11.98 7.70 0.35
C MET A 414 -10.52 7.33 0.17
N GLY A 415 -9.63 8.34 0.09
CA GLY A 415 -8.19 8.15 -0.06
C GLY A 415 -7.40 8.99 0.93
N ASN A 416 -6.42 8.40 1.59
CA ASN A 416 -5.49 9.09 2.46
C ASN A 416 -4.05 8.94 1.96
N LYS A 417 -3.27 10.01 2.06
CA LYS A 417 -1.84 10.02 1.77
C LYS A 417 -1.05 9.98 3.08
N ILE A 418 0.06 9.24 3.09
CA ILE A 418 0.99 9.27 4.20
C ILE A 418 1.97 10.43 3.98
N GLY A 419 2.15 11.23 5.02
CA GLY A 419 2.97 12.44 4.96
C GLY A 419 2.15 13.70 4.69
N GLN A 420 2.84 14.81 4.37
CA GLN A 420 2.14 16.06 4.06
C GLN A 420 1.44 15.94 2.70
N ALA A 421 0.11 15.99 2.71
CA ALA A 421 -0.69 16.03 1.52
C ALA A 421 -0.42 17.33 0.74
N SER A 422 0.04 17.22 -0.50
CA SER A 422 0.07 18.37 -1.40
C SER A 422 -1.29 18.50 -2.07
N PRO A 423 -1.98 19.65 -1.96
CA PRO A 423 -3.25 19.88 -2.66
C PRO A 423 -3.15 19.79 -4.18
N ALA A 424 -1.94 19.84 -4.72
CA ALA A 424 -1.68 19.77 -6.16
C ALA A 424 -1.62 18.33 -6.72
N SER A 425 -1.76 17.30 -5.89
CA SER A 425 -1.80 15.91 -6.37
C SER A 425 -3.16 15.61 -6.96
N HIS A 426 -3.21 15.20 -8.23
CA HIS A 426 -4.40 14.64 -8.88
C HIS A 426 -4.47 13.15 -8.55
N ALA A 427 -5.64 12.67 -8.17
CA ALA A 427 -5.91 11.25 -7.99
C ALA A 427 -7.19 10.91 -8.75
N ALA A 428 -7.17 9.83 -9.50
CA ALA A 428 -8.34 9.28 -10.16
C ALA A 428 -8.52 7.83 -9.76
N ILE A 429 -9.75 7.37 -9.73
CA ILE A 429 -10.08 5.97 -9.49
C ILE A 429 -10.90 5.44 -10.65
N THR A 430 -10.58 4.23 -11.05
CA THR A 430 -11.22 3.53 -12.14
C THR A 430 -11.90 2.27 -11.64
N LEU A 431 -13.17 2.08 -12.00
CA LEU A 431 -13.94 0.87 -11.70
C LEU A 431 -13.90 -0.06 -12.91
N GLN A 432 -13.55 -1.31 -12.69
CA GLN A 432 -13.43 -2.33 -13.73
C GLN A 432 -14.37 -3.51 -13.44
N HIS A 433 -14.91 -4.10 -14.50
CA HIS A 433 -15.70 -5.32 -14.46
C HIS A 433 -15.25 -6.23 -15.60
N ASP A 434 -14.85 -7.45 -15.27
CA ASP A 434 -14.27 -8.42 -16.24
C ASP A 434 -13.13 -7.80 -17.09
N GLY A 435 -12.26 -7.00 -16.46
CA GLY A 435 -11.12 -6.37 -17.10
C GLY A 435 -11.45 -5.16 -18.00
N ASN A 436 -12.73 -4.75 -18.06
CA ASN A 436 -13.14 -3.57 -18.80
C ASN A 436 -13.42 -2.39 -17.87
N THR A 437 -12.92 -1.22 -18.21
CA THR A 437 -13.24 0.01 -17.49
C THR A 437 -14.71 0.37 -17.68
N ILE A 438 -15.45 0.45 -16.58
CA ILE A 438 -16.87 0.80 -16.56
C ILE A 438 -17.07 2.26 -16.23
N ASN A 439 -16.29 2.78 -15.27
CA ASN A 439 -16.41 4.15 -14.81
C ASN A 439 -15.06 4.63 -14.29
N SER A 440 -14.81 5.94 -14.37
CA SER A 440 -13.64 6.59 -13.79
C SER A 440 -14.03 7.95 -13.24
N THR A 441 -13.49 8.32 -12.10
CA THR A 441 -13.74 9.62 -11.48
C THR A 441 -12.46 10.21 -10.90
N GLU A 442 -12.34 11.52 -10.98
CA GLU A 442 -11.29 12.24 -10.26
C GLU A 442 -11.68 12.40 -8.78
N LEU A 443 -10.74 12.17 -7.90
CA LEU A 443 -10.89 12.38 -6.49
C LEU A 443 -10.58 13.84 -6.15
N ARG A 444 -11.41 14.44 -5.31
CA ARG A 444 -11.23 15.81 -4.82
C ARG A 444 -10.70 15.79 -3.39
N TYR A 445 -9.69 16.61 -3.13
CA TYR A 445 -9.17 16.76 -1.78
C TYR A 445 -10.15 17.54 -0.89
N ASN A 446 -10.53 16.90 0.22
CA ASN A 446 -11.36 17.52 1.26
C ASN A 446 -10.44 17.98 2.40
N PRO A 447 -10.24 19.32 2.58
CA PRO A 447 -9.32 19.84 3.58
C PRO A 447 -9.81 19.66 5.02
N THR A 448 -11.12 19.52 5.22
CA THR A 448 -11.71 19.31 6.54
C THR A 448 -11.36 17.93 7.10
N PHE A 449 -11.41 16.92 6.24
CA PHE A 449 -11.10 15.53 6.60
C PHE A 449 -9.68 15.10 6.21
N GLN A 450 -8.90 16.00 5.58
CA GLN A 450 -7.53 15.75 5.11
C GLN A 450 -7.41 14.49 4.24
N ARG A 451 -8.37 14.27 3.35
CA ARG A 451 -8.45 13.11 2.49
C ARG A 451 -9.00 13.44 1.11
N TRP A 452 -8.77 12.56 0.13
CA TRP A 452 -9.41 12.61 -1.17
C TRP A 452 -10.74 11.86 -1.12
N GLU A 453 -11.75 12.40 -1.78
CA GLU A 453 -13.08 11.82 -1.85
C GLU A 453 -13.58 11.81 -3.29
N GLY A 454 -14.28 10.74 -3.66
CA GLY A 454 -14.90 10.57 -4.95
C GLY A 454 -16.13 9.69 -4.88
N GLN A 455 -16.86 9.64 -5.99
CA GLN A 455 -18.10 8.90 -6.09
C GLN A 455 -18.15 8.17 -7.43
N LEU A 456 -18.55 6.91 -7.39
CA LEU A 456 -18.69 6.03 -8.54
C LEU A 456 -20.06 5.35 -8.52
N TRP A 457 -20.45 4.79 -9.63
CA TRP A 457 -21.62 3.96 -9.75
C TRP A 457 -21.30 2.65 -10.46
N ALA A 458 -21.92 1.57 -10.03
CA ALA A 458 -22.00 0.32 -10.75
C ALA A 458 -23.41 0.14 -11.34
N SER A 459 -23.50 0.05 -12.65
CA SER A 459 -24.80 -0.04 -13.35
C SER A 459 -25.37 -1.45 -13.36
N LYS A 460 -24.57 -2.48 -13.15
CA LYS A 460 -24.97 -3.90 -13.21
C LYS A 460 -24.58 -4.61 -11.91
N PRO A 461 -25.34 -5.66 -11.52
CA PRO A 461 -24.89 -6.54 -10.44
C PRO A 461 -23.61 -7.30 -10.84
N GLY A 462 -22.70 -7.49 -9.90
CA GLY A 462 -21.47 -8.25 -10.13
C GLY A 462 -20.37 -7.89 -9.14
N THR A 463 -19.20 -8.49 -9.34
CA THR A 463 -17.99 -8.15 -8.63
C THR A 463 -17.18 -7.18 -9.48
N TYR A 464 -16.67 -6.13 -8.85
CA TYR A 464 -15.90 -5.08 -9.50
C TYR A 464 -14.54 -4.95 -8.83
N ASP A 465 -13.52 -4.71 -9.66
CA ASP A 465 -12.21 -4.31 -9.21
C ASP A 465 -12.07 -2.79 -9.33
N TYR A 466 -11.28 -2.17 -8.47
CA TYR A 466 -10.98 -0.75 -8.56
C TYR A 466 -9.48 -0.48 -8.45
N GLU A 467 -9.00 0.49 -9.24
CA GLU A 467 -7.60 0.89 -9.33
C GLU A 467 -7.46 2.42 -9.20
#